data_13e78526ab9a57d3ae53eba24686ff47
#
_entry.id   13e78526ab9a57d3ae53eba24686ff47
#
_cell.length_a   1.000
_cell.length_b   1.000
_cell.length_c   1.000
_cell.angle_alpha   90.00
_cell.angle_beta   90.00
_cell.angle_gamma   90.00
#
_symmetry.space_group_name_H-M   'P 1'
#
loop_
_entity.id
_entity.type
_entity.pdbx_description
1 polymer ?
#
loop_
_entity_poly.entity_id
_entity_poly.type
_entity_poly.pdbx_seq_one_letter_code
_entity_poly.pdbx_strand_id
1 'polypeptide(L)'
;PNQSETDRGAHINISGGGVAKYSKNKDSAIKLLEFLTDEFAQKLYGEINFEYPVNPTVEPTEELKSWGTFKEDKLPILKIAKLSREAQKIIDRVGW
;
A
#
# COMPACT_ATOMS: atom_id res chain seq x y z
N PRO A 1 -6.59 15.47 5.11
CA PRO A 1 -7.86 15.18 5.75
C PRO A 1 -7.67 14.23 6.94
N ASN A 2 -8.61 14.27 7.87
CA ASN A 2 -8.67 13.36 9.03
C ASN A 2 -7.40 13.33 9.91
N GLN A 3 -6.78 14.51 10.13
CA GLN A 3 -5.49 14.62 10.84
C GLN A 3 -5.60 15.22 12.24
N SER A 4 -6.80 15.59 12.72
CA SER A 4 -6.99 16.06 14.10
C SER A 4 -6.78 14.93 15.12
N GLU A 5 -6.68 15.26 16.40
CA GLU A 5 -6.49 14.26 17.46
C GLU A 5 -7.60 13.21 17.50
N THR A 6 -8.84 13.63 17.25
CA THR A 6 -10.03 12.76 17.26
C THR A 6 -10.29 12.02 15.95
N ASP A 7 -9.63 12.41 14.87
CA ASP A 7 -9.78 11.76 13.57
C ASP A 7 -9.04 10.44 13.48
N ARG A 8 -9.49 9.58 12.54
CA ARG A 8 -8.90 8.26 12.33
C ARG A 8 -7.57 8.27 11.60
N GLY A 9 -7.28 9.32 10.85
CA GLY A 9 -6.12 9.39 9.96
C GLY A 9 -6.47 9.15 8.48
N ALA A 10 -5.47 9.15 7.63
CA ALA A 10 -5.61 8.89 6.20
C ALA A 10 -5.59 7.39 5.91
N HIS A 11 -6.43 6.94 4.98
CA HIS A 11 -6.38 5.56 4.50
C HIS A 11 -5.03 5.24 3.88
N ILE A 12 -4.47 4.10 4.26
CA ILE A 12 -3.23 3.57 3.67
C ILE A 12 -3.59 2.49 2.66
N ASN A 13 -3.24 2.74 1.39
CA ASN A 13 -3.30 1.74 0.34
C ASN A 13 -1.98 0.98 0.29
N ILE A 14 -2.02 -0.33 0.15
CA ILE A 14 -0.83 -1.20 0.14
C ILE A 14 -0.82 -1.99 -1.15
N SER A 15 0.26 -1.83 -1.93
CA SER A 15 0.56 -2.72 -3.06
C SER A 15 1.15 -4.03 -2.53
N GLY A 16 0.80 -5.13 -3.15
CA GLY A 16 1.27 -6.43 -2.69
C GLY A 16 1.33 -7.47 -3.80
N GLY A 17 2.01 -8.55 -3.53
CA GLY A 17 2.11 -9.69 -4.42
C GLY A 17 2.02 -11.01 -3.68
N GLY A 18 1.78 -12.09 -4.41
CA GLY A 18 1.72 -13.42 -3.84
C GLY A 18 2.05 -14.51 -4.85
N VAL A 19 2.49 -15.65 -4.35
CA VAL A 19 2.76 -16.82 -5.19
C VAL A 19 1.49 -17.63 -5.39
N ALA A 20 1.09 -17.82 -6.63
CA ALA A 20 -0.07 -18.63 -6.96
C ALA A 20 0.10 -20.08 -6.45
N LYS A 21 -0.93 -20.63 -5.81
CA LYS A 21 -0.91 -21.97 -5.19
C LYS A 21 -0.38 -23.07 -6.10
N TYR A 22 -0.75 -23.03 -7.37
CA TYR A 22 -0.40 -24.06 -8.36
C TYR A 22 0.72 -23.62 -9.33
N SER A 23 1.45 -22.57 -9.02
CA SER A 23 2.61 -22.16 -9.80
C SER A 23 3.62 -23.28 -9.89
N LYS A 24 4.16 -23.51 -11.09
CA LYS A 24 5.28 -24.43 -11.33
C LYS A 24 6.64 -23.80 -11.04
N ASN A 25 6.68 -22.48 -10.85
CA ASN A 25 7.90 -21.68 -10.67
C ASN A 25 7.90 -20.97 -9.31
N LYS A 26 7.52 -21.67 -8.23
CA LYS A 26 7.37 -21.06 -6.90
C LYS A 26 8.65 -20.43 -6.37
N ASP A 27 9.78 -21.11 -6.53
CA ASP A 27 11.07 -20.62 -6.05
C ASP A 27 11.48 -19.32 -6.76
N SER A 28 11.27 -19.25 -8.08
CA SER A 28 11.52 -18.04 -8.85
C SER A 28 10.56 -16.90 -8.48
N ALA A 29 9.31 -17.24 -8.20
CA ALA A 29 8.31 -16.26 -7.77
C ALA A 29 8.65 -15.69 -6.38
N ILE A 30 9.13 -16.52 -5.46
CA ILE A 30 9.61 -16.07 -4.14
C ILE A 30 10.79 -15.12 -4.30
N LYS A 31 11.80 -15.50 -5.11
CA LYS A 31 12.95 -14.64 -5.39
C LYS A 31 12.54 -13.29 -5.99
N LEU A 32 11.53 -13.26 -6.85
CA LEU A 32 10.98 -12.02 -7.38
C LEU A 32 10.37 -11.17 -6.27
N LEU A 33 9.57 -11.76 -5.37
CA LEU A 33 8.98 -11.03 -4.25
C LEU A 33 10.04 -10.48 -3.29
N GLU A 34 11.09 -11.26 -3.01
CA GLU A 34 12.24 -10.81 -2.22
C GLU A 34 12.94 -9.63 -2.89
N PHE A 35 13.19 -9.69 -4.19
CA PHE A 35 13.74 -8.59 -4.97
C PHE A 35 12.86 -7.34 -4.93
N LEU A 36 11.54 -7.48 -5.08
CA LEU A 36 10.61 -6.34 -5.04
C LEU A 36 10.56 -5.64 -3.67
N THR A 37 11.01 -6.30 -2.62
CA THR A 37 11.11 -5.72 -1.27
C THR A 37 12.54 -5.33 -0.87
N ASP A 38 13.53 -5.55 -1.75
CA ASP A 38 14.90 -5.14 -1.50
C ASP A 38 15.10 -3.61 -1.63
N GLU A 39 16.28 -3.16 -1.25
CA GLU A 39 16.63 -1.73 -1.25
C GLU A 39 16.51 -1.11 -2.64
N PHE A 40 16.98 -1.81 -3.68
CA PHE A 40 16.98 -1.28 -5.04
C PHE A 40 15.56 -1.08 -5.58
N ALA A 41 14.73 -2.11 -5.49
CA ALA A 41 13.37 -2.05 -5.99
C ALA A 41 12.52 -1.02 -5.21
N GLN A 42 12.68 -0.96 -3.89
CA GLN A 42 11.95 -0.02 -3.04
C GLN A 42 12.33 1.45 -3.30
N LYS A 43 13.58 1.73 -3.64
CA LYS A 43 13.99 3.06 -4.11
C LYS A 43 13.32 3.43 -5.43
N LEU A 44 13.26 2.50 -6.39
CA LEU A 44 12.57 2.73 -7.66
C LEU A 44 11.08 3.01 -7.49
N TYR A 45 10.39 2.28 -6.61
CA TYR A 45 8.99 2.57 -6.30
C TYR A 45 8.79 3.99 -5.75
N GLY A 46 9.69 4.43 -4.87
CA GLY A 46 9.64 5.79 -4.36
C GLY A 46 9.89 6.86 -5.42
N GLU A 47 10.86 6.65 -6.30
CA GLU A 47 11.27 7.62 -7.31
C GLU A 47 10.29 7.72 -8.50
N ILE A 48 9.72 6.58 -8.92
CA ILE A 48 8.91 6.52 -10.14
C ILE A 48 7.42 6.61 -9.84
N ASN A 49 6.97 5.90 -8.79
CA ASN A 49 5.55 5.78 -8.45
C ASN A 49 5.14 6.61 -7.23
N PHE A 50 6.07 7.28 -6.57
CA PHE A 50 5.81 8.03 -5.34
C PHE A 50 5.19 7.17 -4.23
N GLU A 51 5.62 5.91 -4.13
CA GLU A 51 5.21 4.98 -3.09
C GLU A 51 6.19 5.00 -1.91
N TYR A 52 5.65 5.01 -0.69
CA TYR A 52 6.47 4.86 0.50
C TYR A 52 7.06 3.45 0.57
N PRO A 53 8.37 3.33 0.91
CA PRO A 53 8.99 2.00 1.01
C PRO A 53 8.40 1.20 2.18
N VAL A 54 8.20 -0.10 1.97
CA VAL A 54 7.84 -1.04 3.04
C VAL A 54 9.08 -1.62 3.73
N ASN A 55 10.25 -1.53 3.08
CA ASN A 55 11.52 -1.93 3.65
C ASN A 55 12.00 -0.86 4.64
N PRO A 56 12.14 -1.14 5.93
CA PRO A 56 12.48 -0.14 6.95
C PRO A 56 13.91 0.40 6.83
N THR A 57 14.77 -0.22 6.03
CA THR A 57 16.13 0.26 5.77
C THR A 57 16.21 1.26 4.63
N VAL A 58 15.11 1.47 3.91
CA VAL A 58 15.03 2.39 2.76
C VAL A 58 14.34 3.67 3.19
N GLU A 59 15.05 4.78 3.09
CA GLU A 59 14.48 6.10 3.34
C GLU A 59 13.54 6.52 2.20
N PRO A 60 12.43 7.19 2.52
CA PRO A 60 11.59 7.82 1.51
C PRO A 60 12.39 8.84 0.69
N THR A 61 11.99 9.04 -0.56
CA THR A 61 12.59 10.07 -1.42
C THR A 61 12.37 11.47 -0.85
N GLU A 62 13.17 12.45 -1.30
CA GLU A 62 13.00 13.83 -0.87
C GLU A 62 11.62 14.39 -1.21
N GLU A 63 11.05 13.98 -2.33
CA GLU A 63 9.68 14.32 -2.70
C GLU A 63 8.67 13.80 -1.66
N LEU A 64 8.75 12.52 -1.30
CA LEU A 64 7.86 11.93 -0.28
C LEU A 64 8.07 12.56 1.10
N LYS A 65 9.30 12.89 1.47
CA LYS A 65 9.61 13.62 2.70
C LYS A 65 9.02 15.03 2.70
N SER A 66 8.99 15.70 1.55
CA SER A 66 8.43 17.05 1.42
C SER A 66 6.93 17.12 1.73
N TRP A 67 6.20 15.99 1.58
CA TRP A 67 4.78 15.90 1.93
C TRP A 67 4.53 15.91 3.45
N GLY A 68 5.59 15.80 4.24
CA GLY A 68 5.52 15.82 5.70
C GLY A 68 5.03 14.50 6.30
N THR A 69 4.76 14.56 7.60
CA THR A 69 4.21 13.42 8.34
C THR A 69 2.68 13.46 8.35
N PHE A 70 2.07 12.30 8.38
CA PHE A 70 0.62 12.17 8.47
C PHE A 70 0.24 11.04 9.42
N LYS A 71 -0.96 11.16 9.98
CA LYS A 71 -1.59 10.14 10.81
C LYS A 71 -2.25 9.12 9.88
N GLU A 72 -1.84 7.87 9.98
CA GLU A 72 -2.44 6.77 9.24
C GLU A 72 -3.69 6.22 9.91
N ASP A 73 -4.68 5.82 9.11
CA ASP A 73 -5.84 5.06 9.59
C ASP A 73 -5.43 3.61 9.84
N LYS A 74 -5.60 3.15 11.07
CA LYS A 74 -5.27 1.79 11.49
C LYS A 74 -6.39 0.76 11.25
N LEU A 75 -7.39 1.10 10.41
CA LEU A 75 -8.45 0.15 10.08
C LEU A 75 -7.87 -1.06 9.34
N PRO A 76 -8.08 -2.29 9.84
CA PRO A 76 -7.54 -3.48 9.18
C PRO A 76 -8.07 -3.62 7.75
N ILE A 77 -7.19 -3.90 6.80
CA ILE A 77 -7.53 -4.07 5.38
C ILE A 77 -8.62 -5.14 5.17
N LEU A 78 -8.58 -6.23 5.94
CA LEU A 78 -9.63 -7.25 5.89
C LEU A 78 -11.03 -6.71 6.26
N LYS A 79 -11.10 -5.71 7.14
CA LYS A 79 -12.37 -5.05 7.47
C LYS A 79 -12.85 -4.19 6.31
N ILE A 80 -11.95 -3.49 5.64
CA ILE A 80 -12.24 -2.71 4.43
C ILE A 80 -12.75 -3.66 3.32
N ALA A 81 -12.06 -4.77 3.09
CA ALA A 81 -12.46 -5.76 2.10
C ALA A 81 -13.87 -6.31 2.33
N LYS A 82 -14.27 -6.52 3.58
CA LYS A 82 -15.64 -6.96 3.93
C LYS A 82 -16.71 -5.91 3.60
N LEU A 83 -16.35 -4.64 3.58
CA LEU A 83 -17.26 -3.53 3.26
C LEU A 83 -17.31 -3.20 1.77
N SER A 84 -16.44 -3.77 0.95
CA SER A 84 -16.30 -3.42 -0.47
C SER A 84 -17.60 -3.57 -1.26
N ARG A 85 -18.39 -4.61 -1.00
CA ARG A 85 -19.69 -4.83 -1.66
C ARG A 85 -20.68 -3.70 -1.37
N GLU A 86 -20.77 -3.26 -0.12
CA GLU A 86 -21.68 -2.16 0.25
C GLU A 86 -21.15 -0.83 -0.28
N ALA A 87 -19.85 -0.61 -0.25
CA ALA A 87 -19.21 0.57 -0.85
C ALA A 87 -19.50 0.65 -2.35
N GLN A 88 -19.39 -0.46 -3.10
CA GLN A 88 -19.73 -0.49 -4.53
C GLN A 88 -21.18 -0.10 -4.79
N LYS A 89 -22.12 -0.59 -4.02
CA LYS A 89 -23.55 -0.21 -4.15
C LYS A 89 -23.77 1.29 -3.94
N ILE A 90 -23.00 1.90 -3.03
CA ILE A 90 -23.08 3.35 -2.78
C ILE A 90 -22.51 4.10 -3.98
N ILE A 91 -21.35 3.68 -4.49
CA ILE A 91 -20.70 4.23 -5.67
C ILE A 91 -21.66 4.22 -6.87
N ASP A 92 -22.26 3.06 -7.15
CA ASP A 92 -23.21 2.89 -8.25
C ASP A 92 -24.45 3.79 -8.10
N ARG A 93 -24.95 3.94 -6.86
CA ARG A 93 -26.13 4.77 -6.56
C ARG A 93 -25.89 6.26 -6.79
N VAL A 94 -24.71 6.76 -6.45
CA VAL A 94 -24.36 8.18 -6.58
C VAL A 94 -23.76 8.55 -7.94
N GLY A 95 -23.52 7.54 -8.77
CA GLY A 95 -23.01 7.75 -10.14
C GLY A 95 -21.53 8.17 -10.17
N TRP A 96 -20.77 7.70 -9.22
CA TRP A 96 -19.33 7.97 -9.14
C TRP A 96 -18.54 7.10 -10.11
#